data_3b364bbd5221eef161ac097be2c9747c
#
_entry.id   3b364bbd5221eef161ac097be2c9747c
#
_cell.length_a   1.000
_cell.length_b   1.000
_cell.length_c   1.000
_cell.angle_alpha   90.00
_cell.angle_beta   90.00
_cell.angle_gamma   90.00
#
_symmetry.space_group_name_H-M   'P 1'
#
loop_
_entity.id
_entity.type
_entity.pdbx_description
1 polymer ?
#
loop_
_entity_poly.entity_id
_entity_poly.type
_entity_poly.pdbx_seq_one_letter_code
_entity_poly.pdbx_strand_id
1 'polypeptide(L)'
;MTLFSLNLTDLALSDKTHREDFFIGLFGTRAQAEAVAAHYLKQVPGFCDYDCTYRVEEKSIHNVQRESLPDFVWQFAGWDETKDGEPVNIIKSDFFLTEEQATFELDYLKLQCPHQEWCIRRHKIGEMLW
;
A
#
# COMPACT_ATOMS: atom_id res chain seq x y z
N MET A 1 7.58 -12.96 -7.89
CA MET A 1 7.79 -12.89 -6.43
C MET A 1 6.59 -12.20 -5.80
N THR A 2 6.10 -12.72 -4.71
CA THR A 2 4.85 -12.29 -4.08
C THR A 2 5.14 -11.64 -2.73
N LEU A 3 4.47 -10.51 -2.49
CA LEU A 3 4.43 -9.82 -1.21
C LEU A 3 3.01 -9.84 -0.66
N PHE A 4 2.88 -9.62 0.63
CA PHE A 4 1.59 -9.56 1.32
C PHE A 4 1.41 -8.19 1.95
N SER A 5 0.40 -7.48 1.49
CA SER A 5 0.03 -6.15 1.98
C SER A 5 -0.97 -6.28 3.10
N LEU A 6 -0.68 -5.67 4.24
CA LEU A 6 -1.59 -5.65 5.38
C LEU A 6 -2.24 -4.27 5.50
N ASN A 7 -3.57 -4.28 5.57
CA ASN A 7 -4.38 -3.09 5.84
C ASN A 7 -5.32 -3.37 7.00
N LEU A 8 -5.54 -2.38 7.83
CA LEU A 8 -6.55 -2.39 8.88
C LEU A 8 -7.67 -1.42 8.52
N THR A 9 -8.90 -1.80 8.82
CA THR A 9 -10.08 -0.99 8.55
C THR A 9 -10.80 -0.69 9.85
N ASP A 10 -11.07 0.57 10.14
CA ASP A 10 -11.92 0.98 11.24
C ASP A 10 -13.38 0.91 10.78
N LEU A 11 -14.12 -0.07 11.30
CA LEU A 11 -15.50 -0.32 10.89
C LEU A 11 -16.47 0.76 11.37
N ALA A 12 -16.15 1.45 12.46
CA ALA A 12 -17.00 2.50 13.00
C ALA A 12 -16.97 3.76 12.15
N LEU A 13 -15.83 4.02 11.48
CA LEU A 13 -15.65 5.19 10.61
C LEU A 13 -15.97 4.92 9.15
N SER A 14 -16.23 3.65 8.80
CA SER A 14 -16.48 3.23 7.42
C SER A 14 -17.98 3.12 7.16
N ASP A 15 -18.41 3.54 5.96
CA ASP A 15 -19.77 3.35 5.47
C ASP A 15 -19.75 2.75 4.05
N LYS A 16 -20.90 2.76 3.36
CA LYS A 16 -21.00 2.18 2.01
C LYS A 16 -20.19 2.94 0.96
N THR A 17 -19.90 4.23 1.19
CA THR A 17 -19.24 5.11 0.22
C THR A 17 -17.83 5.50 0.64
N HIS A 18 -17.47 5.26 1.91
CA HIS A 18 -16.19 5.67 2.49
C HIS A 18 -15.67 4.59 3.44
N ARG A 19 -14.38 4.27 3.31
CA ARG A 19 -13.68 3.31 4.17
C ARG A 19 -12.43 3.96 4.74
N GLU A 20 -12.27 3.86 6.04
CA GLU A 20 -11.04 4.26 6.73
C GLU A 20 -10.10 3.07 6.79
N ASP A 21 -9.27 2.95 5.75
CA ASP A 21 -8.26 1.90 5.63
C ASP A 21 -6.88 2.48 5.97
N PHE A 22 -6.15 1.74 6.81
CA PHE A 22 -4.80 2.11 7.20
C PHE A 22 -3.82 1.06 6.67
N PHE A 23 -2.91 1.49 5.81
CA PHE A 23 -1.84 0.62 5.32
C PHE A 23 -0.80 0.44 6.42
N ILE A 24 -0.51 -0.80 6.78
CA ILE A 24 0.42 -1.14 7.86
C ILE A 24 1.79 -1.50 7.31
N GLY A 25 1.87 -2.31 6.27
CA GLY A 25 3.14 -2.70 5.70
C GLY A 25 3.05 -3.82 4.69
N LEU A 26 4.22 -4.18 4.16
CA LEU A 26 4.43 -5.28 3.23
C LEU A 26 5.26 -6.36 3.89
N PHE A 27 4.87 -7.60 3.70
CA PHE A 27 5.52 -8.75 4.33
C PHE A 27 5.83 -9.84 3.32
N GLY A 28 6.84 -10.64 3.62
CA GLY A 28 7.28 -11.73 2.74
C GLY A 28 6.38 -12.96 2.78
N THR A 29 5.59 -13.14 3.85
CA THR A 29 4.67 -14.26 4.00
C THR A 29 3.33 -13.78 4.54
N ARG A 30 2.27 -14.51 4.20
CA ARG A 30 0.94 -14.26 4.77
C ARG A 30 0.94 -14.42 6.28
N ALA A 31 1.67 -15.42 6.80
CA ALA A 31 1.75 -15.67 8.24
C ALA A 31 2.35 -14.49 9.00
N GLN A 32 3.37 -13.84 8.45
CA GLN A 32 3.94 -12.63 9.04
C GLN A 32 2.91 -11.49 9.08
N ALA A 33 2.22 -11.26 7.96
CA ALA A 33 1.18 -10.23 7.89
C ALA A 33 0.07 -10.47 8.90
N GLU A 34 -0.40 -11.70 9.03
CA GLU A 34 -1.46 -12.06 9.98
C GLU A 34 -1.00 -11.95 11.44
N ALA A 35 0.25 -12.29 11.74
CA ALA A 35 0.82 -12.12 13.07
C ALA A 35 0.91 -10.64 13.47
N VAL A 36 1.31 -9.78 12.52
CA VAL A 36 1.33 -8.33 12.73
C VAL A 36 -0.08 -7.79 12.93
N ALA A 37 -1.05 -8.25 12.13
CA ALA A 37 -2.46 -7.87 12.29
C ALA A 37 -2.98 -8.22 13.69
N ALA A 38 -2.70 -9.42 14.18
CA ALA A 38 -3.11 -9.85 15.52
C ALA A 38 -2.48 -8.95 16.61
N HIS A 39 -1.22 -8.57 16.44
CA HIS A 39 -0.55 -7.66 17.36
C HIS A 39 -1.25 -6.29 17.42
N TYR A 40 -1.54 -5.71 16.24
CA TYR A 40 -2.20 -4.40 16.17
C TYR A 40 -3.60 -4.41 16.79
N LEU A 41 -4.38 -5.43 16.47
CA LEU A 41 -5.76 -5.53 16.96
C LEU A 41 -5.85 -5.80 18.48
N LYS A 42 -4.78 -6.30 19.09
CA LYS A 42 -4.75 -6.62 20.53
C LYS A 42 -4.03 -5.59 21.37
N GLN A 43 -2.99 -4.93 20.85
CA GLN A 43 -2.04 -4.19 21.66
C GLN A 43 -1.75 -2.77 21.22
N VAL A 44 -2.02 -2.40 19.96
CA VAL A 44 -1.65 -1.07 19.46
C VAL A 44 -2.79 -0.08 19.68
N PRO A 45 -2.55 1.00 20.49
CA PRO A 45 -3.56 2.04 20.68
C PRO A 45 -3.98 2.68 19.35
N GLY A 46 -5.27 2.98 19.23
CA GLY A 46 -5.85 3.46 18.00
C GLY A 46 -6.39 2.36 17.10
N PHE A 47 -5.99 1.11 17.33
CA PHE A 47 -6.52 -0.05 16.63
C PHE A 47 -7.16 -1.06 17.59
N CYS A 48 -6.52 -1.35 18.72
CA CYS A 48 -7.08 -2.26 19.72
C CYS A 48 -8.27 -1.67 20.49
N ASP A 49 -8.37 -0.33 20.54
CA ASP A 49 -9.43 0.39 21.25
C ASP A 49 -10.66 0.64 20.39
N TYR A 50 -10.61 0.31 19.09
CA TYR A 50 -11.67 0.55 18.13
C TYR A 50 -12.10 -0.75 17.46
N ASP A 51 -13.25 -0.71 16.80
CA ASP A 51 -13.77 -1.86 16.06
C ASP A 51 -13.07 -1.94 14.70
N CYS A 52 -11.90 -2.60 14.68
CA CYS A 52 -11.08 -2.74 13.48
C CYS A 52 -11.06 -4.19 13.00
N THR A 53 -10.96 -4.36 11.69
CA THR A 53 -10.68 -5.63 11.04
C THR A 53 -9.44 -5.50 10.17
N TYR A 54 -8.92 -6.62 9.66
CA TYR A 54 -7.75 -6.60 8.79
C TYR A 54 -8.01 -7.28 7.47
N ARG A 55 -7.19 -6.90 6.47
CA ARG A 55 -7.18 -7.51 5.16
C ARG A 55 -5.72 -7.73 4.72
N VAL A 56 -5.42 -8.94 4.27
CA VAL A 56 -4.13 -9.29 3.68
C VAL A 56 -4.36 -9.54 2.20
N GLU A 57 -3.64 -8.81 1.35
CA GLU A 57 -3.72 -8.94 -0.10
C GLU A 57 -2.37 -9.38 -0.67
N GLU A 58 -2.41 -10.30 -1.62
CA GLU A 58 -1.23 -10.69 -2.38
C GLU A 58 -0.89 -9.62 -3.41
N LYS A 59 0.40 -9.25 -3.46
CA LYS A 59 0.93 -8.28 -4.42
C LYS A 59 2.13 -8.88 -5.11
N SER A 60 2.26 -8.64 -6.40
CA SER A 60 3.41 -9.10 -7.18
C SER A 60 4.43 -7.99 -7.34
N ILE A 61 5.70 -8.36 -7.37
CA ILE A 61 6.78 -7.45 -7.78
C ILE A 61 6.94 -7.59 -9.29
N HIS A 62 6.90 -6.45 -9.99
CA HIS A 62 6.94 -6.39 -11.45
C HIS A 62 8.28 -6.87 -12.00
N ASN A 63 8.24 -7.76 -12.99
CA ASN A 63 9.40 -8.28 -13.75
C ASN A 63 10.54 -8.83 -12.90
N VAL A 64 10.24 -9.52 -11.80
CA VAL A 64 11.28 -10.04 -10.92
C VAL A 64 11.37 -11.55 -10.98
N GLN A 65 12.60 -12.03 -11.19
CA GLN A 65 12.99 -13.43 -11.02
C GLN A 65 14.13 -13.48 -10.01
N ARG A 66 13.79 -13.55 -8.73
CA ARG A 66 14.75 -13.65 -7.63
C ARG A 66 14.35 -14.77 -6.68
N GLU A 67 15.34 -15.40 -6.08
CA GLU A 67 15.13 -16.43 -5.06
C GLU A 67 14.87 -15.84 -3.68
N SER A 68 15.38 -14.63 -3.42
CA SER A 68 15.23 -13.97 -2.13
C SER A 68 14.47 -12.65 -2.25
N LEU A 69 13.78 -12.27 -1.18
CA LEU A 69 13.10 -10.98 -1.10
C LEU A 69 14.10 -9.82 -1.10
N PRO A 70 13.81 -8.73 -1.83
CA PRO A 70 14.57 -7.49 -1.68
C PRO A 70 14.26 -6.83 -0.33
N ASP A 71 15.09 -5.88 0.08
CA ASP A 71 14.83 -5.07 1.28
C ASP A 71 13.80 -3.99 1.01
N PHE A 72 13.77 -3.47 -0.21
CA PHE A 72 12.91 -2.37 -0.62
C PHE A 72 12.22 -2.67 -1.94
N VAL A 73 11.03 -2.10 -2.09
CA VAL A 73 10.32 -2.05 -3.38
C VAL A 73 9.79 -0.62 -3.58
N TRP A 74 9.52 -0.28 -4.84
CA TRP A 74 8.98 1.03 -5.21
C TRP A 74 7.61 0.89 -5.82
N GLN A 75 6.76 1.85 -5.52
CA GLN A 75 5.42 1.95 -6.06
C GLN A 75 5.15 3.41 -6.38
N PHE A 76 4.46 3.69 -7.48
CA PHE A 76 3.93 5.01 -7.70
C PHE A 76 2.42 5.02 -7.51
N ALA A 77 1.88 6.19 -7.20
CA ALA A 77 0.46 6.44 -7.11
C ALA A 77 0.12 7.73 -7.84
N GLY A 78 -1.09 7.78 -8.36
CA GLY A 78 -1.62 8.97 -9.01
C GLY A 78 -3.04 9.23 -8.55
N TRP A 79 -3.47 10.48 -8.61
CA TRP A 79 -4.81 10.89 -8.20
C TRP A 79 -5.20 12.22 -8.85
N ASP A 80 -6.51 12.46 -8.88
CA ASP A 80 -7.06 13.76 -9.20
C ASP A 80 -7.29 14.53 -7.90
N GLU A 81 -7.12 15.84 -7.92
CA GLU A 81 -7.45 16.69 -6.78
C GLU A 81 -8.77 17.40 -7.00
N THR A 82 -9.62 17.42 -5.97
CA THR A 82 -10.82 18.25 -5.94
C THR A 82 -10.43 19.71 -5.70
N LYS A 83 -11.42 20.63 -5.80
CA LYS A 83 -11.20 22.05 -5.51
C LYS A 83 -10.73 22.30 -4.08
N ASP A 84 -11.06 21.39 -3.16
CA ASP A 84 -10.65 21.45 -1.76
C ASP A 84 -9.31 20.76 -1.48
N GLY A 85 -8.64 20.26 -2.54
CA GLY A 85 -7.35 19.56 -2.41
C GLY A 85 -7.45 18.12 -1.98
N GLU A 86 -8.64 17.53 -1.96
CA GLU A 86 -8.80 16.11 -1.61
C GLU A 86 -8.44 15.20 -2.77
N PRO A 87 -7.65 14.13 -2.52
CA PRO A 87 -7.33 13.16 -3.56
C PRO A 87 -8.55 12.28 -3.87
N VAL A 88 -8.85 12.13 -5.15
CA VAL A 88 -9.90 11.24 -5.66
C VAL A 88 -9.37 10.44 -6.84
N ASN A 89 -10.04 9.34 -7.18
CA ASN A 89 -9.65 8.46 -8.28
C ASN A 89 -8.21 7.97 -8.15
N ILE A 90 -7.85 7.50 -6.97
CA ILE A 90 -6.49 7.06 -6.66
C ILE A 90 -6.16 5.81 -7.45
N ILE A 91 -5.03 5.85 -8.18
CA ILE A 91 -4.47 4.74 -8.93
C ILE A 91 -3.13 4.37 -8.29
N LYS A 92 -2.91 3.09 -8.04
CA LYS A 92 -1.65 2.57 -7.51
C LYS A 92 -1.05 1.58 -8.50
N SER A 93 0.25 1.68 -8.70
CA SER A 93 0.98 0.75 -9.56
C SER A 93 1.24 -0.58 -8.87
N ASP A 94 1.73 -1.55 -9.65
CA ASP A 94 2.43 -2.71 -9.11
C ASP A 94 3.70 -2.26 -8.38
N PHE A 95 4.33 -3.19 -7.68
CA PHE A 95 5.61 -2.95 -7.03
C PHE A 95 6.76 -3.22 -8.00
N PHE A 96 7.78 -2.38 -7.95
CA PHE A 96 8.98 -2.48 -8.78
C PHE A 96 10.20 -2.71 -7.90
N LEU A 97 11.18 -3.42 -8.46
CA LEU A 97 12.40 -3.72 -7.73
C LEU A 97 13.33 -2.51 -7.61
N THR A 98 13.26 -1.59 -8.57
CA THR A 98 14.11 -0.40 -8.59
C THR A 98 13.29 0.86 -8.84
N GLU A 99 13.80 1.99 -8.36
CA GLU A 99 13.19 3.30 -8.62
C GLU A 99 13.17 3.62 -10.11
N GLU A 100 14.22 3.24 -10.84
CA GLU A 100 14.32 3.47 -12.28
C GLU A 100 13.19 2.80 -13.05
N GLN A 101 12.85 1.56 -12.70
CA GLN A 101 11.72 0.85 -13.31
C GLN A 101 10.40 1.55 -13.02
N ALA A 102 10.18 1.97 -11.78
CA ALA A 102 8.97 2.70 -11.39
C ALA A 102 8.88 4.03 -12.13
N THR A 103 9.98 4.78 -12.23
CA THR A 103 10.05 6.06 -12.93
C THR A 103 9.75 5.90 -14.42
N PHE A 104 10.29 4.86 -15.05
CA PHE A 104 10.04 4.57 -16.48
C PHE A 104 8.55 4.38 -16.76
N GLU A 105 7.88 3.56 -15.97
CA GLU A 105 6.45 3.31 -16.13
C GLU A 105 5.62 4.56 -15.80
N LEU A 106 6.02 5.31 -14.78
CA LEU A 106 5.36 6.54 -14.39
C LEU A 106 5.45 7.61 -15.47
N ASP A 107 6.62 7.79 -16.08
CA ASP A 107 6.81 8.78 -17.15
C ASP A 107 5.89 8.52 -18.35
N TYR A 108 5.68 7.25 -18.67
CA TYR A 108 4.73 6.84 -19.71
C TYR A 108 3.30 7.24 -19.35
N LEU A 109 2.88 6.98 -18.11
CA LEU A 109 1.53 7.32 -17.65
C LEU A 109 1.30 8.82 -17.54
N LYS A 110 2.32 9.60 -17.18
CA LYS A 110 2.23 11.06 -17.14
C LYS A 110 1.88 11.66 -18.50
N LEU A 111 2.37 11.05 -19.57
CA LEU A 111 2.03 11.48 -20.93
C LEU A 111 0.56 11.24 -21.25
N GLN A 112 -0.04 10.19 -20.70
CA GLN A 112 -1.44 9.84 -20.94
C GLN A 112 -2.40 10.59 -20.02
N CYS A 113 -1.95 10.90 -18.79
CA CYS A 113 -2.77 11.51 -17.75
C CYS A 113 -2.08 12.77 -17.18
N PRO A 114 -1.95 13.85 -17.98
CA PRO A 114 -1.17 15.01 -17.58
C PRO A 114 -1.80 15.86 -16.49
N HIS A 115 -3.07 15.62 -16.15
CA HIS A 115 -3.79 16.39 -15.13
C HIS A 115 -3.72 15.79 -13.74
N GLN A 116 -3.18 14.57 -13.61
CA GLN A 116 -3.12 13.89 -12.33
C GLN A 116 -1.85 14.26 -11.57
N GLU A 117 -1.96 14.26 -10.25
CA GLU A 117 -0.80 14.34 -9.36
C GLU A 117 -0.19 12.94 -9.21
N TRP A 118 1.14 12.87 -9.12
CA TRP A 118 1.86 11.60 -9.05
C TRP A 118 2.93 11.64 -7.97
N CYS A 119 3.17 10.50 -7.32
CA CYS A 119 4.31 10.32 -6.43
C CYS A 119 4.87 8.91 -6.53
N ILE A 120 6.17 8.78 -6.26
CA ILE A 120 6.84 7.49 -6.11
C ILE A 120 7.21 7.33 -4.65
N ARG A 121 6.97 6.14 -4.10
CA ARG A 121 7.29 5.80 -2.72
C ARG A 121 8.13 4.53 -2.67
N ARG A 122 9.12 4.56 -1.78
CA ARG A 122 9.89 3.37 -1.41
C ARG A 122 9.23 2.72 -0.20
N HIS A 123 9.08 1.41 -0.26
CA HIS A 123 8.56 0.62 0.86
C HIS A 123 9.64 -0.34 1.33
N LYS A 124 9.93 -0.34 2.62
CA LYS A 124 10.79 -1.36 3.23
C LYS A 124 9.94 -2.56 3.61
N ILE A 125 10.35 -3.75 3.13
CA ILE A 125 9.63 -4.98 3.44
C ILE A 125 9.82 -5.33 4.92
N GLY A 126 8.71 -5.64 5.59
CA GLY A 126 8.70 -5.96 7.01
C GLY A 126 8.57 -4.75 7.94
N GLU A 127 8.55 -3.53 7.41
CA GLU A 127 8.37 -2.33 8.22
C GLU A 127 6.89 -2.06 8.51
N MET A 128 6.61 -1.78 9.78
CA MET A 128 5.27 -1.40 10.24
C MET A 128 5.19 0.12 10.34
N LEU A 129 4.16 0.72 9.72
CA LEU A 129 4.05 2.18 9.60
C LEU A 129 3.35 2.88 10.76
N TRP A 130 2.72 2.12 11.65
CA TRP A 130 1.92 2.67 12.77
C TRP A 130 2.38 2.16 14.13
#